data_693844eb471421e8695b798dc0503fbc
#
_entry.id   693844eb471421e8695b798dc0503fbc
#
_cell.length_a   1.000
_cell.length_b   1.000
_cell.length_c   1.000
_cell.angle_alpha   90.00
_cell.angle_beta   90.00
_cell.angle_gamma   90.00
#
_symmetry.space_group_name_H-M   'P 1'
#
loop_
_entity.id
_entity.type
_entity.pdbx_description
1 polymer ?
#
loop_
_entity_poly.entity_id
_entity_poly.type
_entity_poly.pdbx_seq_one_letter_code
_entity_poly.pdbx_strand_id
1 'polypeptide(L)'
;STATTEAKPLSANEVIKADSHHLRGNLAQELADTSTAAITDDSGQLTKFHGLYLQDDRDLRLALKKAGKEKAFSFMLRVRLPGGKATAHQWLVLNKLAGDVSSPSLRLTTRQTFQFHGVLKGNVKKLVQGMHQVLLDSIAACGDVNRNVMAPPNPERSAAAQLVYDHAKSWSEFALPKTRAYHEIYLDEELVAGGEPEREPMYGDTYLPRKFKTGFVLPPSNDVDIYSQDLGFIAIVEDGKLLGYNVTVGGGLGMSHGNAETFPRLADCIGFITPDLVNKIGEAVLTTQRDFGD
;
A
#
# COMPACT_ATOMS: atom_id res chain seq x y z
N SER A 1 23.02 3.41 -36.10
CA SER A 1 22.73 2.09 -35.55
C SER A 1 21.74 2.27 -34.38
N THR A 2 20.48 1.97 -34.64
CA THR A 2 19.41 1.85 -33.64
C THR A 2 19.72 0.59 -32.84
N ALA A 3 20.21 0.76 -31.61
CA ALA A 3 20.27 -0.33 -30.67
C ALA A 3 18.83 -0.72 -30.35
N THR A 4 18.37 -1.84 -30.86
CA THR A 4 17.18 -2.53 -30.37
C THR A 4 17.53 -3.02 -28.96
N THR A 5 17.07 -2.29 -27.94
CA THR A 5 17.10 -2.78 -26.57
C THR A 5 16.14 -3.98 -26.53
N GLU A 6 16.68 -5.20 -26.47
CA GLU A 6 15.85 -6.37 -26.19
C GLU A 6 15.13 -6.13 -24.87
N ALA A 7 13.82 -6.30 -24.86
CA ALA A 7 13.02 -6.14 -23.66
C ALA A 7 13.51 -7.16 -22.60
N LYS A 8 13.89 -6.67 -21.43
CA LYS A 8 14.31 -7.50 -20.29
C LYS A 8 13.18 -8.50 -19.96
N PRO A 9 13.46 -9.80 -19.79
CA PRO A 9 12.41 -10.76 -19.43
C PRO A 9 11.78 -10.40 -18.10
N LEU A 10 10.46 -10.59 -17.99
CA LEU A 10 9.73 -10.34 -16.75
C LEU A 10 10.27 -11.20 -15.60
N SER A 11 10.36 -10.64 -14.42
CA SER A 11 10.63 -11.39 -13.19
C SER A 11 9.46 -12.30 -12.84
N ALA A 12 9.69 -13.34 -12.01
CA ALA A 12 8.62 -14.24 -11.59
C ALA A 12 7.44 -13.50 -10.93
N ASN A 13 7.71 -12.45 -10.16
CA ASN A 13 6.65 -11.65 -9.54
C ASN A 13 5.85 -10.83 -10.58
N GLU A 14 6.48 -10.33 -11.62
CA GLU A 14 5.79 -9.62 -12.71
C GLU A 14 4.90 -10.55 -13.52
N VAL A 15 5.35 -11.79 -13.77
CA VAL A 15 4.52 -12.83 -14.41
C VAL A 15 3.28 -13.12 -13.58
N ILE A 16 3.42 -13.33 -12.25
CA ILE A 16 2.28 -13.56 -11.34
C ILE A 16 1.27 -12.40 -11.44
N LYS A 17 1.76 -11.16 -11.45
CA LYS A 17 0.89 -9.98 -11.54
C LYS A 17 0.18 -9.88 -12.89
N ALA A 18 0.90 -10.08 -14.00
CA ALA A 18 0.35 -10.03 -15.35
C ALA A 18 -0.74 -11.10 -15.57
N ASP A 19 -0.51 -12.32 -15.07
CA ASP A 19 -1.44 -13.45 -15.23
C ASP A 19 -2.59 -13.45 -14.20
N SER A 20 -2.61 -12.48 -13.28
CA SER A 20 -3.52 -12.47 -12.13
C SER A 20 -4.97 -12.06 -12.42
N HIS A 21 -5.31 -11.68 -13.66
CA HIS A 21 -6.62 -11.10 -13.97
C HIS A 21 -6.96 -9.91 -13.05
N HIS A 22 -6.11 -8.89 -13.09
CA HIS A 22 -6.23 -7.69 -12.25
C HIS A 22 -6.23 -7.99 -10.74
N LEU A 23 -5.21 -8.70 -10.27
CA LEU A 23 -4.96 -9.05 -8.86
C LEU A 23 -5.99 -10.01 -8.23
N ARG A 24 -6.78 -10.72 -9.02
CA ARG A 24 -7.70 -11.75 -8.53
C ARG A 24 -6.98 -13.06 -8.24
N GLY A 25 -6.23 -13.56 -9.22
CA GLY A 25 -5.64 -14.89 -9.16
C GLY A 25 -6.69 -15.93 -8.73
N ASN A 26 -6.31 -16.81 -7.82
CA ASN A 26 -7.19 -17.81 -7.21
C ASN A 26 -7.64 -17.43 -5.79
N LEU A 27 -7.53 -16.14 -5.41
CA LEU A 27 -7.73 -15.69 -4.03
C LEU A 27 -9.11 -16.02 -3.46
N ALA A 28 -10.17 -15.84 -4.24
CA ALA A 28 -11.54 -16.12 -3.78
C ALA A 28 -11.70 -17.60 -3.38
N GLN A 29 -11.20 -18.51 -4.22
CA GLN A 29 -11.26 -19.98 -3.99
C GLN A 29 -10.36 -20.37 -2.83
N GLU A 30 -9.13 -19.87 -2.78
CA GLU A 30 -8.17 -20.23 -1.73
C GLU A 30 -8.56 -19.69 -0.35
N LEU A 31 -9.17 -18.50 -0.27
CA LEU A 31 -9.70 -17.96 0.99
C LEU A 31 -10.96 -18.71 1.46
N ALA A 32 -11.72 -19.29 0.54
CA ALA A 32 -12.90 -20.11 0.86
C ALA A 32 -12.53 -21.56 1.27
N ASP A 33 -11.34 -22.04 0.88
CA ASP A 33 -10.88 -23.39 1.24
C ASP A 33 -10.54 -23.47 2.74
N THR A 34 -11.28 -24.28 3.46
CA THR A 34 -11.11 -24.50 4.91
C THR A 34 -10.22 -25.71 5.24
N SER A 35 -9.73 -26.45 4.23
CA SER A 35 -8.90 -27.64 4.43
C SER A 35 -7.48 -27.31 4.87
N THR A 36 -7.00 -26.10 4.58
CA THR A 36 -5.68 -25.58 4.97
C THR A 36 -5.80 -24.14 5.49
N ALA A 37 -4.90 -23.73 6.37
CA ALA A 37 -4.77 -22.35 6.81
C ALA A 37 -3.89 -21.50 5.85
N ALA A 38 -3.22 -22.14 4.88
CA ALA A 38 -2.36 -21.49 3.90
C ALA A 38 -3.12 -20.99 2.66
N ILE A 39 -2.43 -20.22 1.86
CA ILE A 39 -2.69 -19.90 0.45
C ILE A 39 -1.41 -20.20 -0.32
N THR A 40 -1.50 -20.31 -1.65
CA THR A 40 -0.32 -20.50 -2.50
C THR A 40 0.64 -19.31 -2.46
N ASP A 41 1.87 -19.52 -2.89
CA ASP A 41 2.87 -18.44 -2.95
C ASP A 41 2.44 -17.34 -3.92
N ASP A 42 1.85 -17.69 -5.06
CA ASP A 42 1.34 -16.73 -6.06
C ASP A 42 0.21 -15.87 -5.45
N SER A 43 -0.78 -16.52 -4.83
CA SER A 43 -1.83 -15.81 -4.09
C SER A 43 -1.26 -14.98 -2.94
N GLY A 44 -0.20 -15.44 -2.29
CA GLY A 44 0.55 -14.70 -1.28
C GLY A 44 1.21 -13.42 -1.82
N GLN A 45 1.63 -13.39 -3.09
CA GLN A 45 2.10 -12.15 -3.72
C GLN A 45 0.93 -11.19 -3.99
N LEU A 46 -0.19 -11.71 -4.49
CA LEU A 46 -1.36 -10.89 -4.83
C LEU A 46 -2.06 -10.30 -3.61
N THR A 47 -2.17 -11.04 -2.49
CA THR A 47 -2.77 -10.51 -1.25
C THR A 47 -2.08 -9.26 -0.73
N LYS A 48 -0.79 -9.05 -1.04
CA LYS A 48 -0.06 -7.84 -0.64
C LYS A 48 -0.73 -6.58 -1.18
N PHE A 49 -1.23 -6.59 -2.41
CA PHE A 49 -1.93 -5.46 -3.02
C PHE A 49 -3.26 -5.16 -2.32
N HIS A 50 -3.83 -6.17 -1.67
CA HIS A 50 -5.03 -6.05 -0.85
C HIS A 50 -4.73 -5.72 0.63
N GLY A 51 -3.47 -5.46 0.96
CA GLY A 51 -3.01 -5.09 2.30
C GLY A 51 -2.75 -6.26 3.24
N LEU A 52 -2.69 -7.50 2.72
CA LEU A 52 -2.53 -8.71 3.51
C LEU A 52 -1.18 -9.39 3.26
N TYR A 53 -0.64 -10.00 4.31
CA TYR A 53 0.53 -10.88 4.24
C TYR A 53 0.24 -12.18 4.95
N LEU A 54 0.46 -13.32 4.29
CA LEU A 54 0.51 -14.60 4.96
C LEU A 54 1.79 -14.69 5.80
N GLN A 55 1.64 -15.06 7.05
CA GLN A 55 2.71 -15.26 8.02
C GLN A 55 2.49 -16.58 8.74
N ASP A 56 3.51 -17.08 9.44
CA ASP A 56 3.38 -18.20 10.34
C ASP A 56 4.07 -17.90 11.69
N ASP A 57 3.61 -18.55 12.74
CA ASP A 57 4.24 -18.48 14.05
C ASP A 57 5.59 -19.20 14.02
N ARG A 58 6.66 -18.42 14.12
CA ARG A 58 8.03 -18.93 14.06
C ARG A 58 8.41 -19.76 15.26
N ASP A 59 7.83 -19.49 16.42
CA ASP A 59 8.14 -20.22 17.65
C ASP A 59 7.56 -21.64 17.62
N LEU A 60 6.39 -21.79 16.99
CA LEU A 60 5.74 -23.08 16.81
C LEU A 60 6.25 -23.89 15.62
N ARG A 61 6.95 -23.25 14.66
CA ARG A 61 7.33 -23.86 13.37
C ARG A 61 8.04 -25.19 13.51
N LEU A 62 9.05 -25.28 14.39
CA LEU A 62 9.82 -26.50 14.58
C LEU A 62 9.01 -27.64 15.23
N ALA A 63 8.20 -27.30 16.23
CA ALA A 63 7.36 -28.26 16.93
C ALA A 63 6.29 -28.85 16.00
N LEU A 64 5.62 -28.00 15.21
CA LEU A 64 4.62 -28.43 14.23
C LEU A 64 5.23 -29.30 13.12
N LYS A 65 6.41 -28.90 12.61
CA LYS A 65 7.14 -29.72 11.62
C LYS A 65 7.49 -31.12 12.15
N LYS A 66 7.97 -31.21 13.41
CA LYS A 66 8.27 -32.52 14.05
C LYS A 66 7.01 -33.36 14.26
N ALA A 67 5.86 -32.71 14.48
CA ALA A 67 4.57 -33.39 14.65
C ALA A 67 3.88 -33.74 13.31
N GLY A 68 4.49 -33.44 12.16
CA GLY A 68 3.87 -33.67 10.84
C GLY A 68 2.64 -32.79 10.59
N LYS A 69 2.54 -31.66 11.30
CA LYS A 69 1.42 -30.72 11.18
C LYS A 69 1.77 -29.53 10.29
N GLU A 70 0.74 -28.92 9.73
CA GLU A 70 0.84 -27.64 9.01
C GLU A 70 1.39 -26.54 9.92
N LYS A 71 2.06 -25.55 9.34
CA LYS A 71 2.50 -24.35 10.08
C LYS A 71 1.30 -23.61 10.65
N ALA A 72 1.49 -22.92 11.78
CA ALA A 72 0.47 -22.04 12.35
C ALA A 72 0.37 -20.74 11.51
N PHE A 73 -0.31 -20.83 10.38
CA PHE A 73 -0.51 -19.70 9.46
C PHE A 73 -1.52 -18.70 10.00
N SER A 74 -1.23 -17.44 9.78
CA SER A 74 -2.13 -16.32 10.03
C SER A 74 -1.81 -15.17 9.09
N PHE A 75 -2.73 -14.23 8.95
CA PHE A 75 -2.50 -13.03 8.16
C PHE A 75 -2.16 -11.84 9.06
N MET A 76 -1.25 -10.99 8.55
CA MET A 76 -1.16 -9.59 8.93
C MET A 76 -1.99 -8.78 7.94
N LEU A 77 -2.86 -7.89 8.43
CA LEU A 77 -3.57 -6.92 7.60
C LEU A 77 -3.14 -5.52 7.99
N ARG A 78 -2.86 -4.68 6.97
CA ARG A 78 -2.52 -3.27 7.15
C ARG A 78 -3.66 -2.40 6.66
N VAL A 79 -4.08 -1.46 7.48
CA VAL A 79 -5.12 -0.47 7.12
C VAL A 79 -4.52 0.59 6.21
N ARG A 80 -5.26 1.04 5.19
CA ARG A 80 -4.94 2.27 4.45
C ARG A 80 -5.56 3.45 5.19
N LEU A 81 -4.71 4.39 5.58
CA LEU A 81 -5.10 5.57 6.36
C LEU A 81 -4.22 6.76 5.97
N PRO A 82 -4.52 7.45 4.86
CA PRO A 82 -3.71 8.57 4.39
C PRO A 82 -3.53 9.64 5.47
N GLY A 83 -2.29 10.08 5.67
CA GLY A 83 -1.94 11.08 6.68
C GLY A 83 -2.17 10.65 8.13
N GLY A 84 -2.53 9.40 8.38
CA GLY A 84 -2.70 8.86 9.74
C GLY A 84 -3.88 9.39 10.52
N LYS A 85 -4.82 10.09 9.89
CA LYS A 85 -5.98 10.69 10.58
C LYS A 85 -7.11 9.66 10.70
N ALA A 86 -7.42 9.25 11.93
CA ALA A 86 -8.56 8.40 12.27
C ALA A 86 -9.55 9.16 13.16
N THR A 87 -10.85 8.95 12.91
CA THR A 87 -11.90 9.43 13.83
C THR A 87 -11.96 8.56 15.07
N ALA A 88 -12.52 9.08 16.16
CA ALA A 88 -12.76 8.30 17.38
C ALA A 88 -13.62 7.04 17.10
N HIS A 89 -14.61 7.17 16.22
CA HIS A 89 -15.45 6.03 15.82
C HIS A 89 -14.66 4.96 15.09
N GLN A 90 -13.83 5.36 14.12
CA GLN A 90 -12.93 4.43 13.43
C GLN A 90 -11.99 3.71 14.41
N TRP A 91 -11.39 4.45 15.35
CA TRP A 91 -10.53 3.87 16.37
C TRP A 91 -11.26 2.82 17.22
N LEU A 92 -12.47 3.12 17.70
CA LEU A 92 -13.27 2.18 18.51
C LEU A 92 -13.60 0.90 17.74
N VAL A 93 -13.95 1.02 16.46
CA VAL A 93 -14.22 -0.15 15.60
C VAL A 93 -12.95 -0.97 15.36
N LEU A 94 -11.82 -0.34 15.05
CA LEU A 94 -10.54 -1.05 14.89
C LEU A 94 -10.12 -1.77 16.18
N ASN A 95 -10.27 -1.11 17.33
CA ASN A 95 -9.98 -1.72 18.62
C ASN A 95 -10.87 -2.94 18.91
N LYS A 96 -12.17 -2.84 18.62
CA LYS A 96 -13.09 -3.98 18.75
C LYS A 96 -12.71 -5.13 17.81
N LEU A 97 -12.44 -4.84 16.53
CA LEU A 97 -12.02 -5.86 15.57
C LEU A 97 -10.71 -6.54 15.98
N ALA A 98 -9.77 -5.82 16.60
CA ALA A 98 -8.55 -6.42 17.11
C ALA A 98 -8.85 -7.51 18.15
N GLY A 99 -9.78 -7.27 19.06
CA GLY A 99 -10.19 -8.27 20.04
C GLY A 99 -10.99 -9.44 19.45
N ASP A 100 -11.81 -9.18 18.43
CA ASP A 100 -12.76 -10.15 17.88
C ASP A 100 -12.13 -11.13 16.88
N VAL A 101 -11.19 -10.68 16.04
CA VAL A 101 -10.77 -11.44 14.84
C VAL A 101 -9.26 -11.51 14.63
N SER A 102 -8.46 -10.93 15.49
CA SER A 102 -6.98 -10.95 15.41
C SER A 102 -6.35 -11.20 16.79
N SER A 103 -5.03 -11.12 16.88
CA SER A 103 -4.37 -10.95 18.18
C SER A 103 -4.91 -9.68 18.83
N PRO A 104 -5.25 -9.69 20.13
CA PRO A 104 -5.98 -8.58 20.76
C PRO A 104 -5.10 -7.34 20.97
N SER A 105 -4.51 -6.87 19.90
CA SER A 105 -3.64 -5.69 19.87
C SER A 105 -3.64 -5.06 18.48
N LEU A 106 -3.52 -3.74 18.44
CA LEU A 106 -3.24 -2.98 17.21
C LEU A 106 -1.78 -2.52 17.23
N ARG A 107 -1.10 -2.67 16.12
CA ARG A 107 0.25 -2.15 15.94
C ARG A 107 0.21 -0.87 15.12
N LEU A 108 0.77 0.20 15.70
CA LEU A 108 1.05 1.44 14.95
C LEU A 108 2.26 1.22 14.04
N THR A 109 2.23 1.82 12.85
CA THR A 109 3.34 1.71 11.89
C THR A 109 4.05 3.04 11.69
N THR A 110 5.30 2.99 11.23
CA THR A 110 6.07 4.17 10.82
C THR A 110 5.51 4.86 9.58
N ARG A 111 4.46 4.32 8.95
CA ARG A 111 3.72 4.97 7.88
C ARG A 111 2.33 5.44 8.29
N GLN A 112 2.19 5.84 9.56
CA GLN A 112 0.99 6.49 10.09
C GLN A 112 -0.28 5.66 9.88
N THR A 113 -0.23 4.34 10.10
CA THR A 113 -1.39 3.48 9.98
C THR A 113 -1.37 2.35 11.00
N PHE A 114 -2.32 1.41 10.90
CA PHE A 114 -2.48 0.30 11.82
C PHE A 114 -2.23 -1.05 11.14
N GLN A 115 -1.81 -2.02 11.95
CA GLN A 115 -1.74 -3.43 11.54
C GLN A 115 -2.50 -4.30 12.53
N PHE A 116 -3.24 -5.27 11.97
CA PHE A 116 -3.76 -6.43 12.67
C PHE A 116 -2.81 -7.60 12.44
N HIS A 117 -2.53 -8.37 13.47
CA HIS A 117 -1.70 -9.57 13.39
C HIS A 117 -2.49 -10.78 13.91
N GLY A 118 -2.09 -11.99 13.49
CA GLY A 118 -2.74 -13.21 13.94
C GLY A 118 -4.18 -13.39 13.42
N VAL A 119 -4.51 -12.80 12.28
CA VAL A 119 -5.82 -12.95 11.65
C VAL A 119 -5.89 -14.32 10.99
N LEU A 120 -6.76 -15.20 11.46
CA LEU A 120 -6.97 -16.49 10.82
C LEU A 120 -7.66 -16.32 9.47
N LYS A 121 -7.39 -17.25 8.53
CA LYS A 121 -7.93 -17.19 7.16
C LYS A 121 -9.44 -16.99 7.12
N GLY A 122 -10.21 -17.71 7.92
CA GLY A 122 -11.67 -17.56 8.02
C GLY A 122 -12.16 -16.22 8.58
N ASN A 123 -11.28 -15.41 9.19
CA ASN A 123 -11.62 -14.10 9.74
C ASN A 123 -11.27 -12.94 8.81
N VAL A 124 -10.57 -13.18 7.70
CA VAL A 124 -10.09 -12.12 6.80
C VAL A 124 -11.26 -11.28 6.25
N LYS A 125 -12.28 -11.93 5.68
CA LYS A 125 -13.48 -11.22 5.17
C LYS A 125 -14.17 -10.41 6.26
N LYS A 126 -14.39 -11.01 7.44
CA LYS A 126 -15.04 -10.33 8.57
C LYS A 126 -14.28 -9.09 9.00
N LEU A 127 -12.94 -9.14 9.03
CA LEU A 127 -12.10 -8.00 9.34
C LEU A 127 -12.23 -6.89 8.29
N VAL A 128 -12.13 -7.24 6.99
CA VAL A 128 -12.26 -6.27 5.90
C VAL A 128 -13.65 -5.63 5.89
N GLN A 129 -14.71 -6.42 6.00
CA GLN A 129 -16.09 -5.92 6.06
C GLN A 129 -16.31 -5.01 7.27
N GLY A 130 -15.76 -5.35 8.44
CA GLY A 130 -15.85 -4.51 9.64
C GLY A 130 -15.14 -3.16 9.48
N MET A 131 -13.96 -3.13 8.83
CA MET A 131 -13.28 -1.87 8.50
C MET A 131 -14.08 -1.04 7.49
N HIS A 132 -14.67 -1.69 6.50
CA HIS A 132 -15.44 -0.99 5.46
C HIS A 132 -16.69 -0.29 6.01
N GLN A 133 -17.30 -0.81 7.10
CA GLN A 133 -18.43 -0.16 7.78
C GLN A 133 -18.09 1.24 8.32
N VAL A 134 -16.81 1.53 8.54
CA VAL A 134 -16.32 2.83 8.99
C VAL A 134 -15.49 3.55 7.93
N LEU A 135 -15.69 3.18 6.65
CA LEU A 135 -15.03 3.77 5.49
C LEU A 135 -13.50 3.66 5.54
N LEU A 136 -12.99 2.56 6.09
CA LEU A 136 -11.59 2.18 6.03
C LEU A 136 -11.43 0.93 5.16
N ASP A 137 -10.30 0.81 4.50
CA ASP A 137 -9.93 -0.32 3.67
C ASP A 137 -8.46 -0.70 3.87
N SER A 138 -8.02 -1.73 3.16
CA SER A 138 -6.62 -2.16 3.15
C SER A 138 -6.03 -2.21 1.74
N ILE A 139 -6.78 -1.78 0.73
CA ILE A 139 -6.29 -1.77 -0.66
C ILE A 139 -5.03 -0.90 -0.78
N ALA A 140 -4.03 -1.37 -1.51
CA ALA A 140 -2.76 -0.67 -1.72
C ALA A 140 -2.00 -0.30 -0.42
N ALA A 141 -2.40 -0.79 0.74
CA ALA A 141 -1.62 -0.60 1.97
C ALA A 141 -0.29 -1.37 1.94
N CYS A 142 -0.18 -2.36 1.05
CA CYS A 142 1.01 -3.16 0.74
C CYS A 142 1.11 -3.37 -0.78
N GLY A 143 2.09 -4.17 -1.25
CA GLY A 143 2.29 -4.48 -2.68
C GLY A 143 3.20 -3.47 -3.40
N ASP A 144 3.35 -3.70 -4.71
CA ASP A 144 4.20 -2.90 -5.61
C ASP A 144 3.36 -1.79 -6.25
N VAL A 145 2.87 -0.93 -5.40
CA VAL A 145 1.98 0.21 -5.68
C VAL A 145 2.38 1.39 -4.81
N ASN A 146 1.74 2.55 -5.02
CA ASN A 146 1.82 3.65 -4.07
C ASN A 146 1.19 3.23 -2.74
N ARG A 147 2.03 3.19 -1.69
CA ARG A 147 1.65 2.76 -0.34
C ARG A 147 0.89 3.85 0.40
N ASN A 148 0.54 3.59 1.67
CA ASN A 148 -0.07 4.59 2.53
C ASN A 148 0.72 5.91 2.48
N VAL A 149 0.06 7.01 2.11
CA VAL A 149 0.68 8.33 1.98
C VAL A 149 0.82 8.96 3.37
N MET A 150 2.01 9.48 3.65
CA MET A 150 2.29 10.18 4.91
C MET A 150 2.05 11.68 4.77
N ALA A 151 1.59 12.32 5.85
CA ALA A 151 1.37 13.76 5.92
C ALA A 151 1.73 14.28 7.32
N PRO A 152 1.87 15.62 7.49
CA PRO A 152 2.10 16.19 8.81
C PRO A 152 0.98 15.82 9.78
N PRO A 153 1.30 15.51 11.06
CA PRO A 153 0.30 15.27 12.08
C PRO A 153 -0.48 16.55 12.40
N ASN A 154 -1.68 16.38 12.98
CA ASN A 154 -2.54 17.49 13.42
C ASN A 154 -2.88 18.48 12.28
N PRO A 155 -3.60 18.04 11.24
CA PRO A 155 -3.97 18.92 10.13
C PRO A 155 -4.82 20.13 10.58
N GLU A 156 -5.53 20.04 11.70
CA GLU A 156 -6.37 21.08 12.25
C GLU A 156 -5.58 22.30 12.80
N ARG A 157 -4.27 22.19 12.96
CA ARG A 157 -3.43 23.28 13.54
C ARG A 157 -3.37 24.55 12.68
N SER A 158 -3.61 24.46 11.37
CA SER A 158 -3.67 25.60 10.47
C SER A 158 -4.36 25.26 9.15
N ALA A 159 -4.84 26.28 8.43
CA ALA A 159 -5.41 26.11 7.09
C ALA A 159 -4.42 25.46 6.11
N ALA A 160 -3.14 25.86 6.15
CA ALA A 160 -2.10 25.26 5.33
C ALA A 160 -1.89 23.77 5.67
N ALA A 161 -1.88 23.41 6.95
CA ALA A 161 -1.75 21.99 7.36
C ALA A 161 -2.94 21.15 6.88
N GLN A 162 -4.16 21.69 6.94
CA GLN A 162 -5.35 21.01 6.43
C GLN A 162 -5.26 20.81 4.90
N LEU A 163 -4.83 21.82 4.14
CA LEU A 163 -4.65 21.71 2.69
C LEU A 163 -3.59 20.64 2.33
N VAL A 164 -2.47 20.61 3.04
CA VAL A 164 -1.43 19.59 2.83
C VAL A 164 -1.98 18.19 3.08
N TYR A 165 -2.77 17.99 4.13
CA TYR A 165 -3.46 16.73 4.40
C TYR A 165 -4.45 16.38 3.29
N ASP A 166 -5.25 17.34 2.83
CA ASP A 166 -6.25 17.12 1.77
C ASP A 166 -5.58 16.70 0.44
N HIS A 167 -4.44 17.30 0.09
CA HIS A 167 -3.65 16.89 -1.06
C HIS A 167 -3.05 15.49 -0.90
N ALA A 168 -2.55 15.16 0.28
CA ALA A 168 -2.04 13.82 0.57
C ALA A 168 -3.14 12.75 0.44
N LYS A 169 -4.34 13.05 0.93
CA LYS A 169 -5.52 12.19 0.79
C LYS A 169 -5.94 12.06 -0.67
N SER A 170 -6.05 13.17 -1.39
CA SER A 170 -6.39 13.20 -2.82
C SER A 170 -5.41 12.36 -3.65
N TRP A 171 -4.11 12.52 -3.42
CA TRP A 171 -3.08 11.71 -4.08
C TRP A 171 -3.22 10.22 -3.74
N SER A 172 -3.44 9.88 -2.48
CA SER A 172 -3.64 8.49 -2.06
C SER A 172 -4.83 7.84 -2.77
N GLU A 173 -5.93 8.54 -2.94
CA GLU A 173 -7.14 8.06 -3.63
C GLU A 173 -6.92 7.98 -5.14
N PHE A 174 -6.28 8.99 -5.74
CA PHE A 174 -5.97 9.03 -7.16
C PHE A 174 -5.04 7.87 -7.58
N ALA A 175 -4.05 7.55 -6.75
CA ALA A 175 -3.05 6.52 -6.98
C ALA A 175 -3.49 5.10 -6.57
N LEU A 176 -4.78 4.86 -6.31
CA LEU A 176 -5.28 3.51 -6.07
C LEU A 176 -5.29 2.68 -7.35
N PRO A 177 -4.98 1.38 -7.30
CA PRO A 177 -5.27 0.46 -8.38
C PRO A 177 -6.74 0.53 -8.78
N LYS A 178 -7.02 0.44 -10.08
CA LYS A 178 -8.39 0.52 -10.63
C LYS A 178 -9.08 -0.84 -10.72
N THR A 179 -8.50 -1.87 -10.12
CA THR A 179 -9.11 -3.20 -10.03
C THR A 179 -10.31 -3.24 -9.10
N ARG A 180 -11.28 -4.06 -9.44
CA ARG A 180 -12.45 -4.38 -8.60
C ARG A 180 -12.22 -5.64 -7.73
N ALA A 181 -11.10 -6.32 -7.90
CA ALA A 181 -10.80 -7.58 -7.22
C ALA A 181 -10.95 -7.52 -5.69
N TYR A 182 -10.53 -6.42 -5.07
CA TYR A 182 -10.67 -6.22 -3.63
C TYR A 182 -12.14 -6.26 -3.17
N HIS A 183 -13.01 -5.57 -3.87
CA HIS A 183 -14.44 -5.51 -3.55
C HIS A 183 -15.12 -6.85 -3.81
N GLU A 184 -14.82 -7.49 -4.92
CA GLU A 184 -15.37 -8.80 -5.28
C GLU A 184 -14.96 -9.89 -4.28
N ILE A 185 -13.68 -9.95 -3.91
CA ILE A 185 -13.14 -11.02 -3.05
C ILE A 185 -13.56 -10.85 -1.59
N TYR A 186 -13.51 -9.63 -1.06
CA TYR A 186 -13.65 -9.41 0.39
C TYR A 186 -15.00 -8.82 0.79
N LEU A 187 -15.69 -8.11 -0.10
CA LEU A 187 -16.97 -7.45 0.19
C LEU A 187 -18.15 -8.11 -0.51
N ASP A 188 -17.89 -9.18 -1.27
CA ASP A 188 -18.90 -9.96 -2.00
C ASP A 188 -19.73 -9.09 -2.97
N GLU A 189 -19.09 -8.08 -3.57
CA GLU A 189 -19.73 -7.25 -4.60
C GLU A 189 -19.66 -7.97 -5.95
N GLU A 190 -20.81 -8.31 -6.53
CA GLU A 190 -20.88 -8.96 -7.83
C GLU A 190 -20.58 -7.97 -8.96
N LEU A 191 -19.91 -8.47 -10.01
CA LEU A 191 -19.71 -7.73 -11.25
C LEU A 191 -21.07 -7.49 -11.92
N VAL A 192 -21.44 -6.23 -12.09
CA VAL A 192 -22.62 -5.88 -12.90
C VAL A 192 -22.31 -6.24 -14.35
N ALA A 193 -23.05 -7.20 -14.91
CA ALA A 193 -22.89 -7.61 -16.30
C ALA A 193 -23.08 -6.41 -17.25
N GLY A 194 -22.09 -6.16 -18.15
CA GLY A 194 -22.14 -5.08 -19.13
C GLY A 194 -21.36 -3.81 -18.74
N GLY A 195 -20.55 -3.84 -17.69
CA GLY A 195 -19.60 -2.76 -17.34
C GLY A 195 -18.47 -2.62 -18.36
N GLU A 196 -17.83 -1.43 -18.40
CA GLU A 196 -16.62 -1.20 -19.18
C GLU A 196 -15.53 -2.20 -18.80
N PRO A 197 -14.71 -2.65 -19.77
CA PRO A 197 -13.59 -3.53 -19.49
C PRO A 197 -12.67 -2.93 -18.41
N GLU A 198 -12.23 -3.76 -17.49
CA GLU A 198 -11.33 -3.33 -16.44
C GLU A 198 -9.98 -2.93 -17.04
N ARG A 199 -9.46 -1.78 -16.63
CA ARG A 199 -8.19 -1.24 -17.08
C ARG A 199 -7.39 -0.73 -15.91
N GLU A 200 -6.07 -0.91 -15.96
CA GLU A 200 -5.13 -0.35 -14.99
C GLU A 200 -4.19 0.65 -15.67
N PRO A 201 -4.63 1.90 -15.92
CA PRO A 201 -3.85 2.84 -16.73
C PRO A 201 -2.60 3.35 -16.03
N MET A 202 -2.59 3.41 -14.69
CA MET A 202 -1.47 3.92 -13.92
C MET A 202 -0.37 2.88 -13.73
N TYR A 203 -0.74 1.65 -13.41
CA TYR A 203 0.22 0.61 -13.05
C TYR A 203 0.51 -0.37 -14.20
N GLY A 204 -0.38 -0.49 -15.18
CA GLY A 204 -0.29 -1.52 -16.21
C GLY A 204 -0.47 -2.93 -15.62
N ASP A 205 -0.13 -3.96 -16.41
CA ASP A 205 -0.37 -5.35 -16.02
C ASP A 205 0.64 -5.88 -15.00
N THR A 206 1.88 -5.36 -15.03
CA THR A 206 2.98 -5.82 -14.17
C THR A 206 3.13 -5.01 -12.88
N TYR A 207 2.37 -3.93 -12.73
CA TYR A 207 2.51 -3.00 -11.61
C TYR A 207 3.92 -2.40 -11.52
N LEU A 208 4.31 -1.90 -10.34
CA LEU A 208 5.65 -1.35 -10.16
C LEU A 208 6.67 -2.46 -9.92
N PRO A 209 7.94 -2.25 -10.24
CA PRO A 209 9.01 -3.19 -9.90
C PRO A 209 9.20 -3.30 -8.39
N ARG A 210 8.81 -2.27 -7.65
CA ARG A 210 8.96 -2.19 -6.21
C ARG A 210 7.87 -1.31 -5.58
N LYS A 211 7.63 -1.49 -4.27
CA LYS A 211 6.79 -0.61 -3.44
C LYS A 211 7.19 0.86 -3.63
N PHE A 212 6.20 1.74 -3.75
CA PHE A 212 6.37 3.18 -3.90
C PHE A 212 5.82 3.92 -2.67
N LYS A 213 6.57 4.86 -2.14
CA LYS A 213 6.23 5.60 -0.93
C LYS A 213 6.18 7.09 -1.19
N THR A 214 5.08 7.71 -0.81
CA THR A 214 4.89 9.14 -0.91
C THR A 214 4.74 9.78 0.47
N GLY A 215 5.34 10.95 0.64
CA GLY A 215 5.20 11.79 1.83
C GLY A 215 4.95 13.24 1.49
N PHE A 216 4.19 13.90 2.35
CA PHE A 216 4.01 15.34 2.36
C PHE A 216 4.58 15.90 3.66
N VAL A 217 5.23 17.05 3.61
CA VAL A 217 5.79 17.71 4.80
C VAL A 217 5.47 19.18 4.82
N LEU A 218 5.27 19.72 6.02
CA LEU A 218 5.05 21.15 6.26
C LEU A 218 6.19 21.67 7.16
N PRO A 219 7.20 22.33 6.56
CA PRO A 219 8.29 22.95 7.33
C PRO A 219 7.79 23.88 8.45
N PRO A 220 8.57 24.08 9.54
CA PRO A 220 9.95 23.60 9.70
C PRO A 220 10.08 22.13 10.15
N SER A 221 8.97 21.44 10.45
CA SER A 221 9.02 20.02 10.85
C SER A 221 9.28 19.09 9.64
N ASN A 222 9.93 17.96 9.92
CA ASN A 222 10.11 16.86 8.97
C ASN A 222 9.66 15.54 9.63
N ASP A 223 8.39 15.47 9.98
CA ASP A 223 7.81 14.33 10.72
C ASP A 223 7.67 13.04 9.87
N VAL A 224 7.95 13.13 8.58
CA VAL A 224 7.75 12.04 7.61
C VAL A 224 9.05 11.54 6.96
N ASP A 225 10.21 12.04 7.39
CA ASP A 225 11.50 11.76 6.75
C ASP A 225 11.43 11.94 5.23
N ILE A 226 11.10 13.15 4.79
CA ILE A 226 10.71 13.46 3.41
C ILE A 226 11.72 12.97 2.36
N TYR A 227 13.02 13.09 2.64
CA TYR A 227 14.07 12.67 1.73
C TYR A 227 14.28 11.14 1.66
N SER A 228 13.56 10.37 2.48
CA SER A 228 13.55 8.91 2.42
C SER A 228 12.42 8.35 1.56
N GLN A 229 11.56 9.21 1.02
CA GLN A 229 10.41 8.83 0.20
C GLN A 229 10.80 8.69 -1.28
N ASP A 230 10.15 7.77 -2.00
CA ASP A 230 10.27 7.71 -3.47
C ASP A 230 9.76 8.99 -4.13
N LEU A 231 8.72 9.59 -3.54
CA LEU A 231 8.14 10.87 -3.94
C LEU A 231 7.86 11.72 -2.69
N GLY A 232 8.38 12.93 -2.64
CA GLY A 232 8.16 13.88 -1.55
C GLY A 232 7.59 15.20 -2.03
N PHE A 233 6.67 15.77 -1.24
CA PHE A 233 6.12 17.11 -1.44
C PHE A 233 6.42 17.97 -0.22
N ILE A 234 7.31 18.96 -0.38
CA ILE A 234 7.72 19.91 0.68
C ILE A 234 6.89 21.18 0.50
N ALA A 235 5.97 21.44 1.40
CA ALA A 235 5.07 22.59 1.32
C ALA A 235 5.83 23.92 1.43
N ILE A 236 5.52 24.84 0.55
CA ILE A 236 5.97 26.23 0.57
C ILE A 236 4.79 27.09 1.01
N VAL A 237 4.95 27.72 2.16
CA VAL A 237 3.90 28.56 2.78
C VAL A 237 4.44 29.97 3.01
N GLU A 238 3.70 30.98 2.59
CA GLU A 238 3.97 32.37 2.80
C GLU A 238 2.73 33.05 3.38
N ASP A 239 2.89 33.83 4.43
CA ASP A 239 1.79 34.52 5.13
C ASP A 239 0.59 33.56 5.47
N GLY A 240 0.89 32.33 5.86
CA GLY A 240 -0.11 31.33 6.20
C GLY A 240 -0.82 30.69 5.01
N LYS A 241 -0.46 31.06 3.78
CA LYS A 241 -1.04 30.52 2.54
C LYS A 241 -0.10 29.50 1.90
N LEU A 242 -0.65 28.36 1.52
CA LEU A 242 0.08 27.35 0.75
C LEU A 242 0.25 27.85 -0.69
N LEU A 243 1.49 28.07 -1.11
CA LEU A 243 1.83 28.48 -2.48
C LEU A 243 1.98 27.26 -3.41
N GLY A 244 2.51 26.15 -2.90
CA GLY A 244 2.79 24.95 -3.65
C GLY A 244 3.77 24.04 -2.94
N TYR A 245 4.48 23.23 -3.71
CA TYR A 245 5.41 22.23 -3.19
C TYR A 245 6.72 22.20 -3.96
N ASN A 246 7.83 22.09 -3.24
CA ASN A 246 9.04 21.55 -3.84
C ASN A 246 8.89 20.02 -3.90
N VAL A 247 9.17 19.45 -5.06
CA VAL A 247 9.05 18.00 -5.30
C VAL A 247 10.39 17.33 -5.15
N THR A 248 10.44 16.24 -4.38
CA THR A 248 11.64 15.41 -4.24
C THR A 248 11.39 14.01 -4.76
N VAL A 249 12.39 13.36 -5.37
CA VAL A 249 12.27 12.03 -5.98
C VAL A 249 13.48 11.15 -5.71
N GLY A 250 13.28 9.84 -5.66
CA GLY A 250 14.33 8.83 -5.65
C GLY A 250 14.94 8.54 -4.27
N GLY A 251 14.24 8.87 -3.16
CA GLY A 251 14.70 8.54 -1.81
C GLY A 251 14.40 7.10 -1.41
N GLY A 252 15.28 6.52 -0.60
CA GLY A 252 15.10 5.21 0.00
C GLY A 252 16.24 4.88 0.95
N LEU A 253 15.93 4.41 2.16
CA LEU A 253 16.94 4.08 3.18
C LEU A 253 17.16 2.56 3.32
N GLY A 254 16.49 1.74 2.49
CA GLY A 254 16.65 0.30 2.50
C GLY A 254 17.64 -0.20 1.45
N MET A 255 18.21 -1.39 1.72
CA MET A 255 18.91 -2.18 0.72
C MET A 255 18.41 -3.61 0.76
N SER A 256 18.50 -4.32 -0.36
CA SER A 256 18.18 -5.75 -0.43
C SER A 256 19.37 -6.54 0.12
N HIS A 257 19.09 -7.47 1.04
CA HIS A 257 20.15 -8.29 1.63
C HIS A 257 20.91 -9.09 0.55
N GLY A 258 22.22 -8.95 0.56
CA GLY A 258 23.09 -9.65 -0.41
C GLY A 258 23.16 -9.01 -1.81
N ASN A 259 22.44 -7.91 -2.07
CA ASN A 259 22.55 -7.18 -3.34
C ASN A 259 23.24 -5.82 -3.12
N ALA A 260 24.52 -5.75 -3.51
CA ALA A 260 25.36 -4.56 -3.35
C ALA A 260 24.98 -3.41 -4.31
N GLU A 261 24.18 -3.67 -5.34
CA GLU A 261 23.67 -2.65 -6.26
C GLU A 261 22.56 -1.80 -5.63
N THR A 262 21.94 -2.30 -4.55
CA THR A 262 20.94 -1.56 -3.78
C THR A 262 21.58 -0.89 -2.58
N PHE A 263 21.36 0.41 -2.40
CA PHE A 263 21.96 1.21 -1.32
C PHE A 263 21.03 2.32 -0.85
N PRO A 264 21.20 2.80 0.39
CA PRO A 264 20.45 3.96 0.88
C PRO A 264 20.75 5.22 0.07
N ARG A 265 19.72 5.99 -0.27
CA ARG A 265 19.85 7.27 -0.97
C ARG A 265 18.82 8.27 -0.46
N LEU A 266 19.23 9.53 -0.36
CA LEU A 266 18.29 10.65 -0.16
C LEU A 266 17.72 11.12 -1.49
N ALA A 267 16.48 11.58 -1.45
CA ALA A 267 15.79 12.12 -2.62
C ALA A 267 16.39 13.46 -3.08
N ASP A 268 16.38 13.67 -4.38
CA ASP A 268 16.77 14.95 -5.00
C ASP A 268 15.54 15.85 -5.20
N CYS A 269 15.71 17.15 -4.95
CA CYS A 269 14.68 18.13 -5.28
C CYS A 269 14.73 18.47 -6.78
N ILE A 270 13.61 18.23 -7.48
CA ILE A 270 13.52 18.41 -8.94
C ILE A 270 12.83 19.71 -9.38
N GLY A 271 12.19 20.43 -8.46
CA GLY A 271 11.55 21.71 -8.77
C GLY A 271 10.33 22.01 -7.93
N PHE A 272 9.68 23.11 -8.24
CA PHE A 272 8.47 23.62 -7.59
C PHE A 272 7.24 23.38 -8.48
N ILE A 273 6.11 23.09 -7.83
CA ILE A 273 4.79 22.95 -8.47
C ILE A 273 3.72 23.72 -7.70
N THR A 274 2.67 24.14 -8.38
CA THR A 274 1.44 24.63 -7.75
C THR A 274 0.58 23.47 -7.25
N PRO A 275 -0.33 23.69 -6.27
CA PRO A 275 -1.07 22.60 -5.62
C PRO A 275 -1.94 21.77 -6.56
N ASP A 276 -2.48 22.37 -7.61
CA ASP A 276 -3.31 21.70 -8.63
C ASP A 276 -2.56 20.65 -9.45
N LEU A 277 -1.24 20.68 -9.46
CA LEU A 277 -0.39 19.76 -10.19
C LEU A 277 0.02 18.51 -9.39
N VAL A 278 -0.33 18.40 -8.11
CA VAL A 278 0.10 17.29 -7.23
C VAL A 278 -0.18 15.92 -7.85
N ASN A 279 -1.41 15.66 -8.26
CA ASN A 279 -1.78 14.34 -8.82
C ASN A 279 -1.08 14.09 -10.17
N LYS A 280 -1.00 15.09 -11.04
CA LYS A 280 -0.35 14.99 -12.35
C LYS A 280 1.15 14.70 -12.23
N ILE A 281 1.84 15.39 -11.35
CA ILE A 281 3.27 15.18 -11.11
C ILE A 281 3.50 13.84 -10.38
N GLY A 282 2.65 13.52 -9.42
CA GLY A 282 2.69 12.22 -8.74
C GLY A 282 2.57 11.06 -9.73
N GLU A 283 1.62 11.12 -10.65
CA GLU A 283 1.45 10.15 -11.73
C GLU A 283 2.69 10.05 -12.62
N ALA A 284 3.24 11.18 -13.06
CA ALA A 284 4.42 11.21 -13.92
C ALA A 284 5.65 10.56 -13.24
N VAL A 285 5.87 10.83 -11.95
CA VAL A 285 6.98 10.22 -11.20
C VAL A 285 6.76 8.73 -11.00
N LEU A 286 5.54 8.33 -10.64
CA LEU A 286 5.18 6.93 -10.41
C LEU A 286 5.30 6.11 -11.71
N THR A 287 4.77 6.61 -12.84
CA THR A 287 4.87 5.92 -14.13
C THR A 287 6.30 5.89 -14.66
N THR A 288 7.12 6.88 -14.34
CA THR A 288 8.57 6.82 -14.61
C THR A 288 9.22 5.63 -13.90
N GLN A 289 8.90 5.37 -12.64
CA GLN A 289 9.40 4.19 -11.94
C GLN A 289 8.82 2.90 -12.54
N ARG A 290 7.56 2.88 -12.97
CA ARG A 290 6.96 1.74 -13.65
C ARG A 290 7.72 1.38 -14.93
N ASP A 291 8.06 2.38 -15.73
CA ASP A 291 8.58 2.18 -17.09
C ASP A 291 10.11 2.01 -17.13
N PHE A 292 10.83 2.59 -16.16
CA PHE A 292 12.29 2.66 -16.13
C PHE A 292 12.94 2.13 -14.84
N GLY A 293 12.13 1.76 -13.85
CA GLY A 293 12.63 1.17 -12.60
C GLY A 293 13.11 -0.27 -12.76
N ASP A 294 14.00 -0.69 -11.83
CA ASP A 294 14.57 -2.06 -11.80
C ASP A 294 14.25 -2.80 -10.49
#